data_17e4c7cb3ce8866ab3ac1e7189e6cfe1
#
_entry.id   17e4c7cb3ce8866ab3ac1e7189e6cfe1
#
_cell.length_a   1.000
_cell.length_b   1.000
_cell.length_c   1.000
_cell.angle_alpha   90.00
_cell.angle_beta   90.00
_cell.angle_gamma   90.00
#
_symmetry.space_group_name_H-M   'P 1'
#
loop_
_entity.id
_entity.type
_entity.pdbx_description
1 polymer ?
#
loop_
_entity_poly.entity_id
_entity_poly.type
_entity_poly.pdbx_seq_one_letter_code
_entity_poly.pdbx_strand_id
1 'polypeptide(L)'
;MRFRPAVYAMFLLTVLTVSSVCQTPSDTQDQIAQHQRLVQQYLQQQRPDLAIPELQKVIELDPGNVDALGNLGVLYFFRGDYKESVPQLRAALQIQPSLFKLQALLGLAERSLGDQAASRQDLEAAFPHLTETKTQAQVGQALMSDYTVHGDLEKAATITSILLQAQPTEISLLYSSYKIYSDLAGKAMLTLALTAPASAQMHQIMARELARHAENDTAIANYREAIKIDPHLLGIHSEFGDLLYRSPDAKLKAEAEQEFNAALAANPKDQLALLMLGNIAAAHGNSSAAIADYNRALAIDPDNGDVCTELGKVFVTLNQHDKALPMFERAVQIDPSNYIAHYRLGTLYREAGRSDDAKEQVNQYLTYKQRKDKLEKVFNDMRVQSGDSSRDDNEDGIR
;
A
#
# COMPACT_ATOMS: atom_id res chain seq x y z
N MET A 1 3.60 -22.43 22.71
CA MET A 1 4.38 -21.60 21.77
C MET A 1 5.86 -21.77 22.07
N ARG A 2 6.66 -22.29 21.14
CA ARG A 2 8.10 -22.49 21.35
C ARG A 2 8.81 -21.16 21.07
N PHE A 3 9.46 -20.59 22.09
CA PHE A 3 10.28 -19.39 22.00
C PHE A 3 11.40 -19.55 20.96
N ARG A 4 11.51 -18.61 20.02
CA ARG A 4 12.66 -18.53 19.11
C ARG A 4 13.77 -17.71 19.79
N PRO A 5 15.00 -18.26 19.94
CA PRO A 5 16.08 -17.64 20.73
C PRO A 5 16.65 -16.33 20.17
N ALA A 6 16.32 -15.93 18.96
CA ALA A 6 16.95 -14.79 18.28
C ALA A 6 16.47 -13.39 18.77
N VAL A 7 15.49 -13.32 19.66
CA VAL A 7 14.85 -12.04 20.03
C VAL A 7 15.57 -11.33 21.19
N TYR A 8 16.30 -12.05 22.01
CA TYR A 8 16.91 -11.49 23.24
C TYR A 8 18.17 -10.64 23.00
N ALA A 9 18.87 -10.81 21.89
CA ALA A 9 20.16 -10.14 21.64
C ALA A 9 20.03 -8.65 21.24
N MET A 10 18.82 -8.15 20.96
CA MET A 10 18.64 -6.87 20.25
C MET A 10 18.17 -5.71 21.14
N PHE A 11 17.91 -5.94 22.44
CA PHE A 11 17.37 -4.92 23.34
C PHE A 11 18.32 -4.44 24.45
N LEU A 12 19.62 -4.73 24.37
CA LEU A 12 20.59 -4.14 25.28
C LEU A 12 20.81 -2.66 24.93
N LEU A 13 20.19 -1.77 25.69
CA LEU A 13 20.50 -0.34 25.67
C LEU A 13 21.91 -0.13 26.26
N THR A 14 22.90 0.12 25.38
CA THR A 14 24.19 0.64 25.83
C THR A 14 24.07 2.17 25.96
N VAL A 15 23.82 2.63 27.14
CA VAL A 15 23.98 4.06 27.48
C VAL A 15 25.40 4.25 27.96
N LEU A 16 26.24 4.95 27.19
CA LEU A 16 27.53 5.48 27.62
C LEU A 16 27.28 6.63 28.60
N THR A 17 27.36 6.35 29.89
CA THR A 17 27.36 7.39 30.91
C THR A 17 28.77 7.88 31.15
N VAL A 18 29.07 9.09 30.72
CA VAL A 18 30.21 9.87 31.24
C VAL A 18 29.71 10.56 32.52
N SER A 19 30.10 10.05 33.66
CA SER A 19 29.96 10.78 34.94
C SER A 19 31.18 10.55 35.78
N SER A 20 32.09 11.51 35.73
CA SER A 20 33.18 11.60 36.67
C SER A 20 32.67 12.21 37.97
N VAL A 21 32.39 11.39 38.97
CA VAL A 21 32.38 11.80 40.36
C VAL A 21 33.16 10.78 41.17
N CYS A 22 34.26 11.24 41.72
CA CYS A 22 35.11 10.44 42.60
C CYS A 22 34.36 10.30 43.95
N GLN A 23 33.62 9.19 44.12
CA GLN A 23 33.08 8.73 45.39
C GLN A 23 33.62 7.30 45.61
N THR A 24 34.06 7.04 46.85
CA THR A 24 34.41 5.69 47.28
C THR A 24 33.21 4.78 47.06
N PRO A 25 33.36 3.60 46.39
CA PRO A 25 32.24 2.69 46.13
C PRO A 25 31.66 2.27 47.49
N SER A 26 30.38 2.55 47.70
CA SER A 26 29.68 1.97 48.85
C SER A 26 29.43 0.49 48.57
N ASP A 27 29.38 -0.36 49.59
CA ASP A 27 29.04 -1.78 49.47
C ASP A 27 27.79 -2.03 48.58
N THR A 28 26.87 -1.08 48.59
CA THR A 28 25.66 -1.10 47.78
C THR A 28 25.96 -1.00 46.28
N GLN A 29 26.88 -0.12 45.83
CA GLN A 29 27.26 0.01 44.43
C GLN A 29 28.00 -1.22 43.93
N ASP A 30 28.85 -1.81 44.74
CA ASP A 30 29.51 -3.07 44.40
C ASP A 30 28.53 -4.23 44.27
N GLN A 31 27.51 -4.30 45.11
CA GLN A 31 26.40 -5.25 45.02
C GLN A 31 25.57 -5.05 43.74
N ILE A 32 25.18 -3.81 43.41
CA ILE A 32 24.50 -3.49 42.18
C ILE A 32 25.32 -3.95 40.97
N ALA A 33 26.60 -3.61 40.91
CA ALA A 33 27.47 -4.00 39.81
C ALA A 33 27.63 -5.52 39.71
N GLN A 34 27.65 -6.25 40.81
CA GLN A 34 27.67 -7.71 40.83
C GLN A 34 26.38 -8.30 40.22
N HIS A 35 25.21 -7.85 40.66
CA HIS A 35 23.92 -8.30 40.12
C HIS A 35 23.77 -7.97 38.65
N GLN A 36 24.19 -6.79 38.21
CA GLN A 36 24.17 -6.39 36.79
C GLN A 36 25.06 -7.30 35.93
N ARG A 37 26.25 -7.72 36.42
CA ARG A 37 27.09 -8.69 35.71
C ARG A 37 26.40 -10.05 35.58
N LEU A 38 25.73 -10.52 36.63
CA LEU A 38 24.97 -11.77 36.59
C LEU A 38 23.82 -11.69 35.61
N VAL A 39 23.10 -10.55 35.54
CA VAL A 39 22.05 -10.30 34.53
C VAL A 39 22.63 -10.46 33.14
N GLN A 40 23.74 -9.78 32.82
CA GLN A 40 24.39 -9.88 31.52
C GLN A 40 24.78 -11.31 31.17
N GLN A 41 25.39 -12.03 32.13
CA GLN A 41 25.78 -13.43 31.97
C GLN A 41 24.57 -14.32 31.67
N TYR A 42 23.46 -14.19 32.42
CA TYR A 42 22.27 -14.99 32.22
C TYR A 42 21.56 -14.67 30.89
N LEU A 43 21.53 -13.40 30.47
CA LEU A 43 20.99 -13.02 29.17
C LEU A 43 21.80 -13.58 28.00
N GLN A 44 23.17 -13.58 28.12
CA GLN A 44 24.04 -14.22 27.12
C GLN A 44 23.81 -15.74 27.05
N GLN A 45 23.49 -16.37 28.18
CA GLN A 45 23.14 -17.79 28.25
C GLN A 45 21.70 -18.09 27.84
N GLN A 46 20.93 -17.08 27.42
CA GLN A 46 19.52 -17.20 27.11
C GLN A 46 18.66 -17.72 28.27
N ARG A 47 19.02 -17.35 29.51
CA ARG A 47 18.36 -17.73 30.76
C ARG A 47 17.66 -16.52 31.41
N PRO A 48 16.60 -15.98 30.79
CA PRO A 48 15.86 -14.83 31.37
C PRO A 48 15.23 -15.16 32.73
N ASP A 49 14.94 -16.43 32.98
CA ASP A 49 14.43 -16.91 34.25
C ASP A 49 15.38 -16.64 35.42
N LEU A 50 16.68 -16.67 35.18
CA LEU A 50 17.73 -16.34 36.18
C LEU A 50 18.07 -14.85 36.20
N ALA A 51 17.88 -14.14 35.11
CA ALA A 51 18.15 -12.70 35.04
C ALA A 51 17.08 -11.87 35.81
N ILE A 52 15.83 -12.30 35.81
CA ILE A 52 14.73 -11.62 36.51
C ILE A 52 14.98 -11.39 38.00
N PRO A 53 15.33 -12.44 38.82
CA PRO A 53 15.60 -12.23 40.25
C PRO A 53 16.81 -11.32 40.51
N GLU A 54 17.81 -11.31 39.63
CA GLU A 54 18.97 -10.42 39.78
C GLU A 54 18.59 -8.95 39.47
N LEU A 55 17.73 -8.70 38.46
CA LEU A 55 17.20 -7.37 38.21
C LEU A 55 16.32 -6.84 39.36
N GLN A 56 15.53 -7.72 39.99
CA GLN A 56 14.74 -7.38 41.16
C GLN A 56 15.61 -6.91 42.31
N LYS A 57 16.75 -7.58 42.55
CA LYS A 57 17.73 -7.15 43.55
C LYS A 57 18.38 -5.80 43.25
N VAL A 58 18.66 -5.54 41.94
CA VAL A 58 19.16 -4.20 41.54
C VAL A 58 18.13 -3.13 41.90
N ILE A 59 16.84 -3.38 41.62
CA ILE A 59 15.76 -2.44 41.89
C ILE A 59 15.51 -2.26 43.41
N GLU A 60 15.68 -3.32 44.19
CA GLU A 60 15.62 -3.24 45.65
C GLU A 60 16.73 -2.34 46.22
N LEU A 61 17.95 -2.43 45.65
CA LEU A 61 19.09 -1.61 46.07
C LEU A 61 19.04 -0.18 45.50
N ASP A 62 18.50 -0.01 44.29
CA ASP A 62 18.36 1.27 43.60
C ASP A 62 16.99 1.33 42.85
N PRO A 63 15.94 1.77 43.52
CA PRO A 63 14.58 1.87 42.91
C PRO A 63 14.47 2.83 41.72
N GLY A 64 15.48 3.70 41.56
CA GLY A 64 15.57 4.62 40.44
C GLY A 64 16.37 4.14 39.25
N ASN A 65 16.82 2.87 39.27
CA ASN A 65 17.64 2.31 38.19
C ASN A 65 16.80 2.06 36.93
N VAL A 66 16.87 3.01 36.01
CA VAL A 66 16.06 2.99 34.75
C VAL A 66 16.36 1.75 33.92
N ASP A 67 17.64 1.37 33.84
CA ASP A 67 18.08 0.18 33.07
C ASP A 67 17.52 -1.12 33.66
N ALA A 68 17.54 -1.23 34.98
CA ALA A 68 17.03 -2.42 35.67
C ALA A 68 15.49 -2.50 35.52
N LEU A 69 14.79 -1.39 35.72
CA LEU A 69 13.33 -1.30 35.52
C LEU A 69 12.94 -1.61 34.09
N GLY A 70 13.61 -0.99 33.11
CA GLY A 70 13.36 -1.20 31.69
C GLY A 70 13.60 -2.65 31.28
N ASN A 71 14.74 -3.21 31.66
CA ASN A 71 15.09 -4.59 31.32
C ASN A 71 14.15 -5.60 32.00
N LEU A 72 13.76 -5.39 33.23
CA LEU A 72 12.82 -6.26 33.94
C LEU A 72 11.43 -6.21 33.24
N GLY A 73 10.96 -5.02 32.91
CA GLY A 73 9.73 -4.84 32.15
C GLY A 73 9.75 -5.53 30.79
N VAL A 74 10.86 -5.44 30.05
CA VAL A 74 11.06 -6.10 28.75
C VAL A 74 11.05 -7.64 28.94
N LEU A 75 11.73 -8.17 29.94
CA LEU A 75 11.75 -9.63 30.17
C LEU A 75 10.36 -10.18 30.53
N TYR A 76 9.60 -9.46 31.35
CA TYR A 76 8.22 -9.82 31.65
C TYR A 76 7.34 -9.74 30.40
N PHE A 77 7.50 -8.70 29.57
CA PHE A 77 6.75 -8.56 28.32
C PHE A 77 6.96 -9.77 27.39
N PHE A 78 8.21 -10.14 27.13
CA PHE A 78 8.51 -11.28 26.25
C PHE A 78 8.14 -12.64 26.85
N ARG A 79 8.00 -12.74 28.16
CA ARG A 79 7.49 -13.93 28.84
C ARG A 79 5.95 -14.01 28.78
N GLY A 80 5.27 -12.90 28.46
CA GLY A 80 3.82 -12.78 28.45
C GLY A 80 3.21 -12.35 29.78
N ASP A 81 4.03 -12.01 30.77
CA ASP A 81 3.63 -11.56 32.10
C ASP A 81 3.36 -10.05 32.06
N TYR A 82 2.33 -9.66 31.32
CA TYR A 82 2.03 -8.25 31.06
C TYR A 82 1.65 -7.48 32.33
N LYS A 83 1.02 -8.14 33.32
CA LYS A 83 0.66 -7.52 34.59
C LYS A 83 1.88 -7.07 35.36
N GLU A 84 2.95 -7.84 35.33
CA GLU A 84 4.24 -7.58 35.95
C GLU A 84 5.07 -6.59 35.12
N SER A 85 4.95 -6.65 33.79
CA SER A 85 5.67 -5.80 32.85
C SER A 85 5.27 -4.32 32.96
N VAL A 86 3.95 -4.03 32.95
CA VAL A 86 3.40 -2.66 32.91
C VAL A 86 3.96 -1.76 34.03
N PRO A 87 3.95 -2.15 35.32
CA PRO A 87 4.47 -1.28 36.37
C PRO A 87 5.98 -0.99 36.21
N GLN A 88 6.77 -1.92 35.74
CA GLN A 88 8.21 -1.74 35.56
C GLN A 88 8.51 -0.78 34.38
N LEU A 89 7.85 -1.01 33.22
CA LEU A 89 8.01 -0.12 32.06
C LEU A 89 7.53 1.30 32.38
N ARG A 90 6.41 1.44 33.09
CA ARG A 90 5.88 2.75 33.51
C ARG A 90 6.82 3.46 34.47
N ALA A 91 7.41 2.75 35.43
CA ALA A 91 8.40 3.33 36.35
C ALA A 91 9.66 3.81 35.61
N ALA A 92 10.18 3.03 34.65
CA ALA A 92 11.31 3.45 33.84
C ALA A 92 11.00 4.72 33.02
N LEU A 93 9.80 4.78 32.41
CA LEU A 93 9.35 5.95 31.62
C LEU A 93 9.03 7.19 32.44
N GLN A 94 8.64 7.05 33.72
CA GLN A 94 8.50 8.19 34.64
C GLN A 94 9.84 8.88 34.90
N ILE A 95 10.93 8.12 34.94
CA ILE A 95 12.28 8.65 35.14
C ILE A 95 12.85 9.17 33.81
N GLN A 96 12.68 8.43 32.72
CA GLN A 96 13.20 8.76 31.40
C GLN A 96 12.13 8.62 30.31
N PRO A 97 11.31 9.66 30.05
CA PRO A 97 10.19 9.60 29.09
C PRO A 97 10.59 9.40 27.62
N SER A 98 11.87 9.63 27.28
CA SER A 98 12.36 9.50 25.89
C SER A 98 12.69 8.07 25.45
N LEU A 99 12.41 7.06 26.28
CA LEU A 99 12.61 5.65 25.97
C LEU A 99 11.46 5.08 25.12
N PHE A 100 11.28 5.61 23.91
CA PHE A 100 10.15 5.30 23.02
C PHE A 100 9.98 3.80 22.71
N LYS A 101 11.06 3.02 22.72
CA LYS A 101 10.97 1.57 22.56
C LYS A 101 10.28 0.91 23.77
N LEU A 102 10.58 1.38 24.99
CA LEU A 102 9.91 0.88 26.18
C LEU A 102 8.44 1.36 26.21
N GLN A 103 8.17 2.60 25.77
CA GLN A 103 6.82 3.10 25.64
C GLN A 103 5.98 2.29 24.65
N ALA A 104 6.58 1.87 23.53
CA ALA A 104 5.93 0.95 22.58
C ALA A 104 5.59 -0.41 23.24
N LEU A 105 6.51 -0.96 24.02
CA LEU A 105 6.26 -2.22 24.73
C LEU A 105 5.20 -2.06 25.84
N LEU A 106 5.20 -0.93 26.53
CA LEU A 106 4.15 -0.59 27.52
C LEU A 106 2.77 -0.59 26.85
N GLY A 107 2.60 0.15 25.77
CA GLY A 107 1.33 0.20 25.06
C GLY A 107 0.89 -1.17 24.51
N LEU A 108 1.82 -2.01 24.04
CA LEU A 108 1.50 -3.37 23.60
C LEU A 108 1.12 -4.30 24.78
N ALA A 109 1.73 -4.12 25.95
CA ALA A 109 1.38 -4.86 27.17
C ALA A 109 -0.03 -4.46 27.66
N GLU A 110 -0.31 -3.16 27.71
CA GLU A 110 -1.63 -2.61 28.08
C GLU A 110 -2.74 -3.12 27.15
N ARG A 111 -2.46 -3.15 25.83
CA ARG A 111 -3.37 -3.78 24.84
C ARG A 111 -3.66 -5.24 25.19
N SER A 112 -2.65 -5.98 25.57
CA SER A 112 -2.79 -7.40 25.93
C SER A 112 -3.60 -7.60 27.22
N LEU A 113 -3.60 -6.59 28.09
CA LEU A 113 -4.42 -6.56 29.32
C LEU A 113 -5.84 -6.02 29.08
N GLY A 114 -6.14 -5.49 27.89
CA GLY A 114 -7.44 -4.92 27.54
C GLY A 114 -7.59 -3.43 27.85
N ASP A 115 -6.54 -2.76 28.34
CA ASP A 115 -6.54 -1.31 28.54
C ASP A 115 -6.27 -0.58 27.23
N GLN A 116 -7.33 -0.47 26.40
CA GLN A 116 -7.21 0.10 25.06
C GLN A 116 -6.89 1.60 25.10
N ALA A 117 -7.36 2.33 26.12
CA ALA A 117 -7.14 3.78 26.21
C ALA A 117 -5.67 4.12 26.52
N ALA A 118 -5.09 3.46 27.53
CA ALA A 118 -3.67 3.63 27.86
C ALA A 118 -2.77 3.15 26.72
N SER A 119 -3.08 1.96 26.16
CA SER A 119 -2.38 1.41 25.00
C SER A 119 -2.30 2.40 23.84
N ARG A 120 -3.45 2.98 23.44
CA ARG A 120 -3.51 3.97 22.34
C ARG A 120 -2.58 5.15 22.63
N GLN A 121 -2.68 5.72 23.82
CA GLN A 121 -1.86 6.87 24.22
C GLN A 121 -0.37 6.60 24.10
N ASP A 122 0.08 5.44 24.64
CA ASP A 122 1.49 5.10 24.64
C ASP A 122 2.01 4.69 23.24
N LEU A 123 1.18 3.99 22.45
CA LEU A 123 1.55 3.64 21.07
C LEU A 123 1.58 4.86 20.14
N GLU A 124 0.62 5.80 20.24
CA GLU A 124 0.62 7.06 19.48
C GLU A 124 1.86 7.90 19.79
N ALA A 125 2.25 7.98 21.07
CA ALA A 125 3.45 8.72 21.49
C ALA A 125 4.75 8.06 21.02
N ALA A 126 4.82 6.73 21.01
CA ALA A 126 6.01 6.00 20.62
C ALA A 126 6.21 5.93 19.09
N PHE A 127 5.15 5.75 18.32
CA PHE A 127 5.20 5.38 16.90
C PHE A 127 6.09 6.31 16.03
N PRO A 128 6.01 7.66 16.15
CA PRO A 128 6.83 8.56 15.32
C PRO A 128 8.34 8.45 15.56
N HIS A 129 8.73 7.89 16.70
CA HIS A 129 10.13 7.78 17.14
C HIS A 129 10.73 6.39 16.90
N LEU A 130 9.94 5.45 16.37
CA LEU A 130 10.39 4.10 16.08
C LEU A 130 11.09 4.05 14.73
N THR A 131 12.35 3.63 14.73
CA THR A 131 13.17 3.48 13.53
C THR A 131 13.37 2.01 13.10
N GLU A 132 13.11 1.08 14.01
CA GLU A 132 13.21 -0.35 13.74
C GLU A 132 11.94 -0.84 13.04
N THR A 133 12.07 -1.28 11.79
CA THR A 133 10.95 -1.68 10.91
C THR A 133 10.01 -2.69 11.56
N LYS A 134 10.56 -3.67 12.30
CA LYS A 134 9.76 -4.72 12.94
C LYS A 134 8.88 -4.17 14.06
N THR A 135 9.46 -3.37 14.95
CA THR A 135 8.75 -2.75 16.07
C THR A 135 7.74 -1.71 15.54
N GLN A 136 8.15 -0.91 14.56
CA GLN A 136 7.26 0.05 13.91
C GLN A 136 6.06 -0.63 13.25
N ALA A 137 6.27 -1.75 12.54
CA ALA A 137 5.19 -2.52 11.94
C ALA A 137 4.22 -3.08 12.99
N GLN A 138 4.75 -3.63 14.09
CA GLN A 138 3.93 -4.20 15.16
C GLN A 138 3.07 -3.14 15.85
N VAL A 139 3.65 -1.98 16.19
CA VAL A 139 2.95 -0.86 16.81
C VAL A 139 1.94 -0.25 15.82
N GLY A 140 2.34 -0.05 14.56
CA GLY A 140 1.48 0.48 13.54
C GLY A 140 0.26 -0.41 13.26
N GLN A 141 0.44 -1.73 13.19
CA GLN A 141 -0.68 -2.68 13.07
C GLN A 141 -1.64 -2.61 14.26
N ALA A 142 -1.11 -2.44 15.48
CA ALA A 142 -1.92 -2.27 16.68
C ALA A 142 -2.76 -0.98 16.61
N LEU A 143 -2.16 0.14 16.23
CA LEU A 143 -2.84 1.43 16.04
C LEU A 143 -3.87 1.38 14.92
N MET A 144 -3.51 0.81 13.75
CA MET A 144 -4.46 0.65 12.62
C MET A 144 -5.71 -0.11 13.04
N SER A 145 -5.52 -1.23 13.76
CA SER A 145 -6.63 -2.04 14.25
C SER A 145 -7.53 -1.25 15.22
N ASP A 146 -6.93 -0.50 16.12
CA ASP A 146 -7.64 0.32 17.09
C ASP A 146 -8.41 1.46 16.42
N TYR A 147 -7.77 2.21 15.52
CA TYR A 147 -8.41 3.29 14.76
C TYR A 147 -9.56 2.79 13.88
N THR A 148 -9.40 1.61 13.25
CA THR A 148 -10.46 1.03 12.42
C THR A 148 -11.69 0.68 13.26
N VAL A 149 -11.50 0.11 14.46
CA VAL A 149 -12.60 -0.22 15.38
C VAL A 149 -13.34 1.03 15.86
N HIS A 150 -12.63 2.14 16.06
CA HIS A 150 -13.23 3.40 16.53
C HIS A 150 -13.70 4.32 15.39
N GLY A 151 -13.51 3.95 14.13
CA GLY A 151 -13.90 4.76 12.97
C GLY A 151 -12.97 5.93 12.66
N ASP A 152 -11.77 5.99 13.28
CA ASP A 152 -10.73 7.00 13.04
C ASP A 152 -9.95 6.65 11.75
N LEU A 153 -10.67 6.50 10.63
CA LEU A 153 -10.14 5.97 9.38
C LEU A 153 -9.02 6.82 8.79
N GLU A 154 -9.05 8.13 8.98
CA GLU A 154 -8.01 9.05 8.50
C GLU A 154 -6.66 8.80 9.21
N LYS A 155 -6.70 8.53 10.53
CA LYS A 155 -5.51 8.12 11.29
C LYS A 155 -5.02 6.74 10.84
N ALA A 156 -5.93 5.79 10.66
CA ALA A 156 -5.62 4.46 10.16
C ALA A 156 -4.93 4.53 8.78
N ALA A 157 -5.43 5.36 7.86
CA ALA A 157 -4.85 5.57 6.53
C ALA A 157 -3.43 6.15 6.60
N THR A 158 -3.19 7.10 7.52
CA THR A 158 -1.87 7.70 7.74
C THR A 158 -0.85 6.65 8.17
N ILE A 159 -1.18 5.83 9.18
CA ILE A 159 -0.31 4.74 9.64
C ILE A 159 -0.07 3.72 8.52
N THR A 160 -1.12 3.35 7.80
CA THR A 160 -1.05 2.41 6.67
C THR A 160 -0.07 2.89 5.60
N SER A 161 -0.12 4.17 5.24
CA SER A 161 0.78 4.78 4.25
C SER A 161 2.25 4.67 4.69
N ILE A 162 2.54 4.96 5.97
CA ILE A 162 3.90 4.85 6.52
C ILE A 162 4.39 3.40 6.45
N LEU A 163 3.56 2.44 6.85
CA LEU A 163 3.94 1.04 6.85
C LEU A 163 4.15 0.47 5.43
N LEU A 164 3.32 0.89 4.46
CA LEU A 164 3.46 0.48 3.06
C LEU A 164 4.73 1.03 2.41
N GLN A 165 5.21 2.22 2.79
CA GLN A 165 6.51 2.72 2.34
C GLN A 165 7.67 1.81 2.77
N ALA A 166 7.59 1.27 3.98
CA ALA A 166 8.61 0.36 4.51
C ALA A 166 8.46 -1.09 4.00
N GLN A 167 7.23 -1.54 3.72
CA GLN A 167 6.89 -2.92 3.35
C GLN A 167 5.83 -2.94 2.24
N PRO A 168 6.18 -2.54 1.00
CA PRO A 168 5.20 -2.31 -0.07
C PRO A 168 4.52 -3.59 -0.60
N THR A 169 5.07 -4.76 -0.32
CA THR A 169 4.56 -6.05 -0.81
C THR A 169 3.93 -6.91 0.29
N GLU A 170 3.82 -6.38 1.52
CA GLU A 170 3.25 -7.14 2.63
C GLU A 170 1.73 -7.29 2.44
N ILE A 171 1.29 -8.54 2.26
CA ILE A 171 -0.11 -8.86 1.87
C ILE A 171 -1.12 -8.36 2.90
N SER A 172 -0.82 -8.49 4.19
CA SER A 172 -1.72 -8.06 5.26
C SER A 172 -1.90 -6.54 5.29
N LEU A 173 -0.84 -5.79 4.99
CA LEU A 173 -0.89 -4.33 4.87
C LEU A 173 -1.64 -3.88 3.62
N LEU A 174 -1.41 -4.54 2.48
CA LEU A 174 -2.15 -4.26 1.24
C LEU A 174 -3.65 -4.50 1.42
N TYR A 175 -4.03 -5.60 2.07
CA TYR A 175 -5.43 -5.89 2.37
C TYR A 175 -6.05 -4.87 3.33
N SER A 176 -5.34 -4.51 4.41
CA SER A 176 -5.80 -3.49 5.37
C SER A 176 -5.94 -2.12 4.70
N SER A 177 -4.97 -1.76 3.85
CA SER A 177 -5.00 -0.56 3.02
C SER A 177 -6.26 -0.49 2.15
N TYR A 178 -6.52 -1.56 1.40
CA TYR A 178 -7.72 -1.65 0.57
C TYR A 178 -8.99 -1.41 1.39
N LYS A 179 -9.15 -2.06 2.55
CA LYS A 179 -10.31 -1.87 3.41
C LYS A 179 -10.45 -0.43 3.90
N ILE A 180 -9.39 0.13 4.48
CA ILE A 180 -9.40 1.47 5.06
C ILE A 180 -9.75 2.52 3.99
N TYR A 181 -9.11 2.47 2.82
CA TYR A 181 -9.40 3.41 1.74
C TYR A 181 -10.79 3.21 1.12
N SER A 182 -11.28 1.97 1.04
CA SER A 182 -12.65 1.67 0.62
C SER A 182 -13.68 2.25 1.58
N ASP A 183 -13.49 2.09 2.89
CA ASP A 183 -14.37 2.64 3.92
C ASP A 183 -14.34 4.18 3.93
N LEU A 184 -13.17 4.80 3.73
CA LEU A 184 -13.05 6.25 3.58
C LEU A 184 -13.77 6.76 2.33
N ALA A 185 -13.61 6.08 1.20
CA ALA A 185 -14.31 6.43 -0.03
C ALA A 185 -15.82 6.30 0.13
N GLY A 186 -16.30 5.21 0.78
CA GLY A 186 -17.71 5.03 1.09
C GLY A 186 -18.28 6.12 2.00
N LYS A 187 -17.53 6.52 3.04
CA LYS A 187 -17.91 7.62 3.94
C LYS A 187 -18.01 8.96 3.18
N ALA A 188 -17.03 9.25 2.32
CA ALA A 188 -17.04 10.47 1.50
C ALA A 188 -18.22 10.47 0.52
N MET A 189 -18.46 9.35 -0.16
CA MET A 189 -19.60 9.19 -1.09
C MET A 189 -20.94 9.38 -0.36
N LEU A 190 -21.12 8.76 0.81
CA LEU A 190 -22.33 8.93 1.61
C LEU A 190 -22.54 10.40 2.02
N THR A 191 -21.48 11.06 2.47
CA THR A 191 -21.53 12.47 2.83
C THR A 191 -21.95 13.34 1.64
N LEU A 192 -21.38 13.08 0.47
CA LEU A 192 -21.75 13.79 -0.75
C LEU A 192 -23.21 13.52 -1.15
N ALA A 193 -23.66 12.26 -1.07
CA ALA A 193 -25.03 11.88 -1.38
C ALA A 193 -26.06 12.55 -0.45
N LEU A 194 -25.72 12.75 0.82
CA LEU A 194 -26.56 13.46 1.79
C LEU A 194 -26.55 14.97 1.61
N THR A 195 -25.41 15.54 1.20
CA THR A 195 -25.22 16.99 1.12
C THR A 195 -25.67 17.55 -0.24
N ALA A 196 -25.35 16.85 -1.32
CA ALA A 196 -25.57 17.31 -2.69
C ALA A 196 -25.94 16.13 -3.63
N PRO A 197 -27.10 15.47 -3.43
CA PRO A 197 -27.48 14.26 -4.16
C PRO A 197 -27.64 14.44 -5.66
N ALA A 198 -27.99 15.65 -6.10
CA ALA A 198 -28.18 16.00 -7.52
C ALA A 198 -26.99 16.78 -8.11
N SER A 199 -25.81 16.70 -7.50
CA SER A 199 -24.62 17.38 -8.02
C SER A 199 -23.98 16.62 -9.19
N ALA A 200 -23.26 17.35 -10.05
CA ALA A 200 -22.49 16.74 -11.13
C ALA A 200 -21.48 15.69 -10.59
N GLN A 201 -20.85 15.96 -9.45
CA GLN A 201 -19.93 15.06 -8.77
C GLN A 201 -20.62 13.75 -8.36
N MET A 202 -21.84 13.83 -7.81
CA MET A 202 -22.58 12.63 -7.44
C MET A 202 -22.96 11.79 -8.66
N HIS A 203 -23.43 12.42 -9.73
CA HIS A 203 -23.70 11.73 -10.98
C HIS A 203 -22.43 11.09 -11.58
N GLN A 204 -21.27 11.76 -11.53
CA GLN A 204 -20.00 11.18 -11.99
C GLN A 204 -19.60 9.95 -11.17
N ILE A 205 -19.73 10.01 -9.84
CA ILE A 205 -19.42 8.86 -8.95
C ILE A 205 -20.39 7.70 -9.26
N MET A 206 -21.68 7.97 -9.36
CA MET A 206 -22.68 6.95 -9.71
C MET A 206 -22.41 6.32 -11.07
N ALA A 207 -22.06 7.11 -12.08
CA ALA A 207 -21.71 6.60 -13.40
C ALA A 207 -20.50 5.66 -13.36
N ARG A 208 -19.48 6.03 -12.59
CA ARG A 208 -18.27 5.20 -12.40
C ARG A 208 -18.59 3.87 -11.71
N GLU A 209 -19.41 3.89 -10.66
CA GLU A 209 -19.81 2.66 -9.96
C GLU A 209 -20.68 1.74 -10.83
N LEU A 210 -21.65 2.31 -11.56
CA LEU A 210 -22.49 1.57 -12.48
C LEU A 210 -21.66 0.93 -13.61
N ALA A 211 -20.68 1.66 -14.16
CA ALA A 211 -19.78 1.12 -15.18
C ALA A 211 -18.93 -0.07 -14.66
N ARG A 212 -18.52 -0.04 -13.39
CA ARG A 212 -17.83 -1.17 -12.75
C ARG A 212 -18.70 -2.43 -12.66
N HIS A 213 -20.00 -2.24 -12.50
CA HIS A 213 -20.99 -3.32 -12.46
C HIS A 213 -21.52 -3.71 -13.85
N ALA A 214 -20.92 -3.17 -14.92
CA ALA A 214 -21.33 -3.37 -16.32
C ALA A 214 -22.75 -2.87 -16.65
N GLU A 215 -23.31 -1.97 -15.82
CA GLU A 215 -24.57 -1.28 -16.06
C GLU A 215 -24.34 -0.05 -16.96
N ASN A 216 -23.84 -0.31 -18.17
CA ASN A 216 -23.29 0.73 -19.03
C ASN A 216 -24.32 1.77 -19.47
N ASP A 217 -25.57 1.38 -19.76
CA ASP A 217 -26.60 2.33 -20.21
C ASP A 217 -26.95 3.34 -19.12
N THR A 218 -27.09 2.87 -17.88
CA THR A 218 -27.36 3.71 -16.72
C THR A 218 -26.15 4.59 -16.37
N ALA A 219 -24.92 4.07 -16.55
CA ALA A 219 -23.69 4.84 -16.38
C ALA A 219 -23.60 5.99 -17.40
N ILE A 220 -23.88 5.72 -18.69
CA ILE A 220 -23.93 6.71 -19.77
C ILE A 220 -24.93 7.82 -19.43
N ALA A 221 -26.14 7.46 -18.96
CA ALA A 221 -27.16 8.45 -18.58
C ALA A 221 -26.67 9.38 -17.45
N ASN A 222 -25.98 8.81 -16.44
CA ASN A 222 -25.43 9.60 -15.34
C ASN A 222 -24.26 10.49 -15.78
N TYR A 223 -23.36 10.03 -16.66
CA TYR A 223 -22.32 10.91 -17.23
C TYR A 223 -22.91 12.07 -17.98
N ARG A 224 -23.92 11.84 -18.82
CA ARG A 224 -24.62 12.91 -19.56
C ARG A 224 -25.27 13.91 -18.62
N GLU A 225 -25.91 13.46 -17.54
CA GLU A 225 -26.50 14.38 -16.57
C GLU A 225 -25.44 15.18 -15.83
N ALA A 226 -24.32 14.54 -15.45
CA ALA A 226 -23.19 15.24 -14.84
C ALA A 226 -22.63 16.35 -15.74
N ILE A 227 -22.42 16.06 -17.04
CA ILE A 227 -21.93 17.05 -18.03
C ILE A 227 -22.91 18.18 -18.22
N LYS A 228 -24.21 17.89 -18.23
CA LYS A 228 -25.27 18.90 -18.34
C LYS A 228 -25.28 19.88 -17.16
N ILE A 229 -24.99 19.36 -15.92
CA ILE A 229 -24.95 20.20 -14.72
C ILE A 229 -23.63 20.98 -14.66
N ASP A 230 -22.49 20.34 -14.90
CA ASP A 230 -21.17 20.95 -14.90
C ASP A 230 -20.29 20.36 -16.04
N PRO A 231 -20.25 21.02 -17.21
CA PRO A 231 -19.45 20.56 -18.34
C PRO A 231 -17.94 20.74 -18.12
N HIS A 232 -17.51 21.41 -17.04
CA HIS A 232 -16.10 21.62 -16.71
C HIS A 232 -15.64 20.76 -15.53
N LEU A 233 -16.48 19.82 -15.07
CA LEU A 233 -16.11 18.92 -13.98
C LEU A 233 -14.86 18.12 -14.36
N LEU A 234 -13.88 18.12 -13.47
CA LEU A 234 -12.58 17.52 -13.72
C LEU A 234 -12.70 16.03 -14.08
N GLY A 235 -12.10 15.66 -15.21
CA GLY A 235 -12.03 14.28 -15.70
C GLY A 235 -13.32 13.72 -16.28
N ILE A 236 -14.45 14.46 -16.25
CA ILE A 236 -15.76 13.95 -16.66
C ILE A 236 -15.76 13.47 -18.11
N HIS A 237 -15.21 14.25 -19.02
CA HIS A 237 -15.15 13.93 -20.44
C HIS A 237 -14.23 12.75 -20.75
N SER A 238 -13.08 12.65 -20.06
CA SER A 238 -12.14 11.52 -20.24
C SER A 238 -12.74 10.22 -19.75
N GLU A 239 -13.39 10.23 -18.58
CA GLU A 239 -14.03 9.04 -18.01
C GLU A 239 -15.21 8.59 -18.86
N PHE A 240 -16.01 9.53 -19.31
CA PHE A 240 -17.14 9.23 -20.19
C PHE A 240 -16.68 8.72 -21.55
N GLY A 241 -15.68 9.36 -22.16
CA GLY A 241 -15.07 8.92 -23.40
C GLY A 241 -14.53 7.50 -23.32
N ASP A 242 -13.86 7.13 -22.22
CA ASP A 242 -13.33 5.78 -22.00
C ASP A 242 -14.46 4.73 -21.92
N LEU A 243 -15.55 5.03 -21.22
CA LEU A 243 -16.73 4.15 -21.18
C LEU A 243 -17.33 3.94 -22.58
N LEU A 244 -17.53 5.02 -23.33
CA LEU A 244 -18.09 4.98 -24.68
C LEU A 244 -17.18 4.22 -25.66
N TYR A 245 -15.88 4.42 -25.58
CA TYR A 245 -14.90 3.77 -26.47
C TYR A 245 -14.89 2.24 -26.32
N ARG A 246 -15.14 1.73 -25.12
CA ARG A 246 -15.22 0.28 -24.84
C ARG A 246 -16.50 -0.35 -25.37
N SER A 247 -17.49 0.44 -25.76
CA SER A 247 -18.73 -0.09 -26.34
C SER A 247 -18.47 -0.75 -27.71
N PRO A 248 -19.20 -1.81 -28.06
CA PRO A 248 -19.21 -2.34 -29.42
C PRO A 248 -19.93 -1.44 -30.43
N ASP A 249 -20.77 -0.51 -29.96
CA ASP A 249 -21.57 0.40 -30.81
C ASP A 249 -20.69 1.49 -31.47
N ALA A 250 -20.68 1.52 -32.79
CA ALA A 250 -19.90 2.48 -33.56
C ALA A 250 -20.33 3.95 -33.32
N LYS A 251 -21.60 4.20 -32.98
CA LYS A 251 -22.07 5.56 -32.65
C LYS A 251 -21.51 6.05 -31.34
N LEU A 252 -21.47 5.15 -30.33
CA LEU A 252 -20.88 5.48 -29.04
C LEU A 252 -19.37 5.68 -29.17
N LYS A 253 -18.67 4.92 -30.02
CA LYS A 253 -17.25 5.17 -30.30
C LYS A 253 -17.00 6.52 -30.97
N ALA A 254 -17.88 6.96 -31.89
CA ALA A 254 -17.76 8.27 -32.47
C ALA A 254 -18.05 9.40 -31.46
N GLU A 255 -18.97 9.19 -30.52
CA GLU A 255 -19.21 10.10 -29.40
C GLU A 255 -17.98 10.14 -28.45
N ALA A 256 -17.30 9.00 -28.23
CA ALA A 256 -16.07 8.95 -27.42
C ALA A 256 -14.98 9.91 -27.94
N GLU A 257 -14.80 9.99 -29.27
CA GLU A 257 -13.83 10.91 -29.87
C GLU A 257 -14.18 12.38 -29.56
N GLN A 258 -15.47 12.73 -29.57
CA GLN A 258 -15.94 14.08 -29.22
C GLN A 258 -15.66 14.37 -27.74
N GLU A 259 -15.91 13.40 -26.86
CA GLU A 259 -15.67 13.54 -25.41
C GLU A 259 -14.16 13.69 -25.10
N PHE A 260 -13.28 12.94 -25.74
CA PHE A 260 -11.82 13.12 -25.56
C PHE A 260 -11.34 14.48 -26.09
N ASN A 261 -11.90 14.99 -27.17
CA ASN A 261 -11.61 16.34 -27.64
C ASN A 261 -12.09 17.41 -26.64
N ALA A 262 -13.28 17.22 -26.04
CA ALA A 262 -13.77 18.09 -24.97
C ALA A 262 -12.86 18.03 -23.72
N ALA A 263 -12.38 16.85 -23.37
CA ALA A 263 -11.40 16.68 -22.29
C ALA A 263 -10.13 17.49 -22.55
N LEU A 264 -9.57 17.45 -23.77
CA LEU A 264 -8.38 18.24 -24.13
C LEU A 264 -8.66 19.75 -24.21
N ALA A 265 -9.88 20.15 -24.53
CA ALA A 265 -10.27 21.57 -24.48
C ALA A 265 -10.31 22.09 -23.05
N ALA A 266 -10.78 21.26 -22.10
CA ALA A 266 -10.80 21.58 -20.67
C ALA A 266 -9.40 21.45 -20.02
N ASN A 267 -8.67 20.38 -20.36
CA ASN A 267 -7.32 20.12 -19.86
C ASN A 267 -6.39 19.67 -21.00
N PRO A 268 -5.62 20.58 -21.62
CA PRO A 268 -4.68 20.23 -22.70
C PRO A 268 -3.61 19.19 -22.34
N LYS A 269 -3.46 18.87 -21.04
CA LYS A 269 -2.52 17.86 -20.51
C LYS A 269 -3.22 16.58 -20.07
N ASP A 270 -4.45 16.33 -20.51
CA ASP A 270 -5.15 15.09 -20.22
C ASP A 270 -4.49 13.92 -20.96
N GLN A 271 -3.74 13.11 -20.22
CA GLN A 271 -2.96 11.99 -20.77
C GLN A 271 -3.85 10.89 -21.34
N LEU A 272 -4.98 10.60 -20.67
CA LEU A 272 -5.91 9.57 -21.14
C LEU A 272 -6.54 10.01 -22.48
N ALA A 273 -6.99 11.25 -22.56
CA ALA A 273 -7.58 11.76 -23.80
C ALA A 273 -6.57 11.77 -24.96
N LEU A 274 -5.30 12.15 -24.71
CA LEU A 274 -4.24 12.09 -25.73
C LEU A 274 -3.96 10.66 -26.18
N LEU A 275 -3.83 9.71 -25.27
CA LEU A 275 -3.63 8.30 -25.60
C LEU A 275 -4.81 7.77 -26.43
N MET A 276 -6.04 8.05 -26.00
CA MET A 276 -7.22 7.50 -26.66
C MET A 276 -7.48 8.13 -28.03
N LEU A 277 -7.25 9.43 -28.20
CA LEU A 277 -7.31 10.07 -29.52
C LEU A 277 -6.22 9.52 -30.45
N GLY A 278 -5.01 9.30 -29.94
CA GLY A 278 -3.96 8.59 -30.68
C GLY A 278 -4.38 7.20 -31.14
N ASN A 279 -5.03 6.42 -30.26
CA ASN A 279 -5.56 5.09 -30.58
C ASN A 279 -6.67 5.17 -31.65
N ILE A 280 -7.60 6.12 -31.54
CA ILE A 280 -8.66 6.35 -32.53
C ILE A 280 -8.07 6.73 -33.86
N ALA A 281 -7.13 7.68 -33.90
CA ALA A 281 -6.45 8.10 -35.11
C ALA A 281 -5.69 6.94 -35.79
N ALA A 282 -4.98 6.11 -35.00
CA ALA A 282 -4.29 4.92 -35.51
C ALA A 282 -5.26 3.89 -36.10
N ALA A 283 -6.39 3.65 -35.43
CA ALA A 283 -7.44 2.76 -35.91
C ALA A 283 -8.05 3.23 -37.23
N HIS A 284 -8.18 4.53 -37.45
CA HIS A 284 -8.63 5.14 -38.70
C HIS A 284 -7.54 5.26 -39.77
N GLY A 285 -6.32 4.77 -39.50
CA GLY A 285 -5.17 4.85 -40.40
C GLY A 285 -4.51 6.22 -40.48
N ASN A 286 -4.91 7.18 -39.64
CA ASN A 286 -4.30 8.50 -39.55
C ASN A 286 -3.05 8.47 -38.64
N SER A 287 -1.99 7.84 -39.17
CA SER A 287 -0.74 7.69 -38.42
C SER A 287 -0.09 9.02 -38.01
N SER A 288 -0.30 10.09 -38.79
CA SER A 288 0.27 11.40 -38.47
C SER A 288 -0.38 12.01 -37.22
N ALA A 289 -1.71 11.97 -37.13
CA ALA A 289 -2.43 12.42 -35.93
C ALA A 289 -2.08 11.55 -34.71
N ALA A 290 -2.06 10.23 -34.89
CA ALA A 290 -1.70 9.29 -33.81
C ALA A 290 -0.31 9.61 -33.23
N ILE A 291 0.71 9.80 -34.09
CA ILE A 291 2.07 10.16 -33.64
C ILE A 291 2.07 11.50 -32.92
N ALA A 292 1.30 12.49 -33.40
CA ALA A 292 1.26 13.81 -32.77
C ALA A 292 0.68 13.72 -31.34
N ASP A 293 -0.41 12.99 -31.15
CA ASP A 293 -1.09 12.87 -29.84
C ASP A 293 -0.24 12.02 -28.88
N TYR A 294 0.37 10.92 -29.32
CA TYR A 294 1.27 10.13 -28.47
C TYR A 294 2.53 10.92 -28.06
N ASN A 295 3.11 11.72 -28.97
CA ASN A 295 4.24 12.57 -28.60
C ASN A 295 3.83 13.65 -27.58
N ARG A 296 2.63 14.23 -27.69
CA ARG A 296 2.09 15.13 -26.66
C ARG A 296 1.94 14.42 -25.31
N ALA A 297 1.43 13.19 -25.32
CA ALA A 297 1.30 12.38 -24.11
C ALA A 297 2.66 12.10 -23.47
N LEU A 298 3.68 11.70 -24.26
CA LEU A 298 5.05 11.46 -23.80
C LEU A 298 5.79 12.73 -23.35
N ALA A 299 5.40 13.90 -23.86
CA ALA A 299 5.93 15.18 -23.40
C ALA A 299 5.42 15.54 -21.98
N ILE A 300 4.26 15.01 -21.58
CA ILE A 300 3.67 15.20 -20.26
C ILE A 300 4.22 14.15 -19.28
N ASP A 301 4.16 12.89 -19.69
CA ASP A 301 4.66 11.74 -18.93
C ASP A 301 5.62 10.92 -19.81
N PRO A 302 6.91 11.17 -19.72
CA PRO A 302 7.89 10.42 -20.46
C PRO A 302 7.91 8.93 -20.15
N ASP A 303 7.51 8.53 -18.95
CA ASP A 303 7.57 7.15 -18.47
C ASP A 303 6.23 6.38 -18.64
N ASN A 304 5.43 6.77 -19.64
CA ASN A 304 4.22 6.06 -19.99
C ASN A 304 4.52 4.91 -20.97
N GLY A 305 4.63 3.69 -20.45
CA GLY A 305 4.94 2.48 -21.23
C GLY A 305 3.87 2.11 -22.26
N ASP A 306 2.59 2.38 -21.98
CA ASP A 306 1.48 2.13 -22.91
C ASP A 306 1.58 3.05 -24.12
N VAL A 307 1.81 4.33 -23.92
CA VAL A 307 2.02 5.29 -25.03
C VAL A 307 3.23 4.91 -25.88
N CYS A 308 4.34 4.50 -25.25
CA CYS A 308 5.51 3.99 -25.98
C CYS A 308 5.14 2.77 -26.84
N THR A 309 4.35 1.85 -26.30
CA THR A 309 3.90 0.65 -27.01
C THR A 309 3.04 1.00 -28.22
N GLU A 310 2.04 1.88 -28.04
CA GLU A 310 1.14 2.27 -29.11
C GLU A 310 1.88 3.07 -30.20
N LEU A 311 2.77 3.99 -29.83
CA LEU A 311 3.61 4.73 -30.76
C LEU A 311 4.54 3.78 -31.56
N GLY A 312 5.14 2.80 -30.90
CA GLY A 312 5.93 1.75 -31.55
C GLY A 312 5.11 0.97 -32.58
N LYS A 313 3.87 0.62 -32.27
CA LYS A 313 2.95 -0.07 -33.20
C LYS A 313 2.67 0.79 -34.45
N VAL A 314 2.45 2.10 -34.29
CA VAL A 314 2.27 3.00 -35.43
C VAL A 314 3.52 3.06 -36.31
N PHE A 315 4.73 3.13 -35.71
CA PHE A 315 5.96 3.11 -36.50
C PHE A 315 6.15 1.78 -37.24
N VAL A 316 5.76 0.64 -36.65
CA VAL A 316 5.76 -0.65 -37.39
C VAL A 316 4.81 -0.59 -38.59
N THR A 317 3.60 -0.05 -38.41
CA THR A 317 2.62 0.10 -39.51
C THR A 317 3.16 0.95 -40.67
N LEU A 318 3.98 1.96 -40.33
CA LEU A 318 4.67 2.80 -41.31
C LEU A 318 5.97 2.19 -41.86
N ASN A 319 6.31 0.96 -41.49
CA ASN A 319 7.58 0.31 -41.84
C ASN A 319 8.83 1.07 -41.37
N GLN A 320 8.71 1.87 -40.30
CA GLN A 320 9.80 2.65 -39.67
C GLN A 320 10.36 1.89 -38.46
N HIS A 321 10.98 0.74 -38.72
CA HIS A 321 11.46 -0.20 -37.69
C HIS A 321 12.56 0.41 -36.82
N ASP A 322 13.36 1.31 -37.38
CA ASP A 322 14.39 2.11 -36.68
C ASP A 322 13.82 3.00 -35.59
N LYS A 323 12.60 3.53 -35.77
CA LYS A 323 11.88 4.32 -34.77
C LYS A 323 11.04 3.46 -33.84
N ALA A 324 10.51 2.34 -34.31
CA ALA A 324 9.69 1.44 -33.51
C ALA A 324 10.51 0.76 -32.39
N LEU A 325 11.72 0.31 -32.72
CA LEU A 325 12.59 -0.43 -31.81
C LEU A 325 12.83 0.30 -30.48
N PRO A 326 13.33 1.55 -30.45
CA PRO A 326 13.56 2.26 -29.19
C PRO A 326 12.26 2.53 -28.39
N MET A 327 11.10 2.59 -29.04
CA MET A 327 9.84 2.78 -28.33
C MET A 327 9.45 1.52 -27.55
N PHE A 328 9.58 0.34 -28.17
CA PHE A 328 9.30 -0.91 -27.46
C PHE A 328 10.37 -1.23 -26.41
N GLU A 329 11.66 -0.93 -26.66
CA GLU A 329 12.72 -1.07 -25.67
C GLU A 329 12.42 -0.21 -24.43
N ARG A 330 11.97 1.03 -24.62
CA ARG A 330 11.55 1.89 -23.53
C ARG A 330 10.30 1.37 -22.82
N ALA A 331 9.32 0.86 -23.57
CA ALA A 331 8.11 0.30 -22.99
C ALA A 331 8.40 -0.85 -22.01
N VAL A 332 9.27 -1.80 -22.38
CA VAL A 332 9.65 -2.92 -21.49
C VAL A 332 10.58 -2.52 -20.36
N GLN A 333 11.32 -1.43 -20.52
CA GLN A 333 12.15 -0.87 -19.45
C GLN A 333 11.26 -0.23 -18.37
N ILE A 334 10.19 0.49 -18.78
CA ILE A 334 9.22 1.12 -17.88
C ILE A 334 8.33 0.07 -17.23
N ASP A 335 7.74 -0.79 -18.04
CA ASP A 335 6.91 -1.91 -17.58
C ASP A 335 7.47 -3.25 -18.09
N PRO A 336 8.28 -3.93 -17.29
CA PRO A 336 8.79 -5.26 -17.63
C PRO A 336 7.71 -6.32 -17.84
N SER A 337 6.47 -6.08 -17.42
CA SER A 337 5.36 -7.01 -17.60
C SER A 337 4.58 -6.79 -18.91
N ASN A 338 4.93 -5.78 -19.70
CA ASN A 338 4.26 -5.45 -20.96
C ASN A 338 4.54 -6.51 -22.04
N TYR A 339 3.77 -7.57 -22.00
CA TYR A 339 3.94 -8.70 -22.92
C TYR A 339 3.74 -8.32 -24.39
N ILE A 340 2.95 -7.28 -24.70
CA ILE A 340 2.75 -6.79 -26.08
C ILE A 340 4.06 -6.20 -26.62
N ALA A 341 4.72 -5.36 -25.84
CA ALA A 341 6.00 -4.76 -26.19
C ALA A 341 7.08 -5.85 -26.37
N HIS A 342 7.15 -6.84 -25.48
CA HIS A 342 8.05 -7.98 -25.62
C HIS A 342 7.82 -8.76 -26.92
N TYR A 343 6.58 -9.04 -27.28
CA TYR A 343 6.26 -9.70 -28.53
C TYR A 343 6.74 -8.89 -29.75
N ARG A 344 6.50 -7.59 -29.76
CA ARG A 344 6.91 -6.69 -30.84
C ARG A 344 8.44 -6.58 -30.95
N LEU A 345 9.13 -6.44 -29.83
CA LEU A 345 10.60 -6.45 -29.77
C LEU A 345 11.16 -7.76 -30.32
N GLY A 346 10.64 -8.89 -29.87
CA GLY A 346 11.09 -10.21 -30.38
C GLY A 346 10.96 -10.33 -31.89
N THR A 347 9.90 -9.75 -32.47
CA THR A 347 9.70 -9.72 -33.93
C THR A 347 10.74 -8.83 -34.59
N LEU A 348 10.94 -7.61 -34.13
CA LEU A 348 11.89 -6.66 -34.72
C LEU A 348 13.35 -7.13 -34.58
N TYR A 349 13.73 -7.72 -33.45
CA TYR A 349 15.07 -8.29 -33.27
C TYR A 349 15.34 -9.46 -34.22
N ARG A 350 14.32 -10.31 -34.47
CA ARG A 350 14.44 -11.41 -35.45
C ARG A 350 14.64 -10.86 -36.86
N GLU A 351 13.88 -9.83 -37.26
CA GLU A 351 14.04 -9.18 -38.57
C GLU A 351 15.40 -8.50 -38.72
N ALA A 352 15.96 -7.97 -37.63
CA ALA A 352 17.30 -7.37 -37.56
C ALA A 352 18.43 -8.42 -37.45
N GLY A 353 18.13 -9.73 -37.45
CA GLY A 353 19.12 -10.82 -37.32
C GLY A 353 19.67 -11.00 -35.89
N ARG A 354 19.09 -10.35 -34.89
CA ARG A 354 19.47 -10.42 -33.47
C ARG A 354 18.76 -11.62 -32.81
N SER A 355 19.15 -12.83 -33.17
CA SER A 355 18.42 -14.04 -32.79
C SER A 355 18.36 -14.31 -31.30
N ASP A 356 19.38 -13.99 -30.53
CA ASP A 356 19.41 -14.29 -29.11
C ASP A 356 18.56 -13.28 -28.33
N ASP A 357 18.62 -11.99 -28.70
CA ASP A 357 17.72 -10.97 -28.15
C ASP A 357 16.24 -11.30 -28.47
N ALA A 358 15.98 -11.77 -29.70
CA ALA A 358 14.63 -12.18 -30.09
C ALA A 358 14.10 -13.34 -29.24
N LYS A 359 14.93 -14.37 -28.97
CA LYS A 359 14.55 -15.48 -28.09
C LYS A 359 14.24 -15.02 -26.67
N GLU A 360 15.07 -14.14 -26.12
CA GLU A 360 14.86 -13.58 -24.79
C GLU A 360 13.49 -12.86 -24.70
N GLN A 361 13.20 -11.99 -25.65
CA GLN A 361 11.94 -11.25 -25.67
C GLN A 361 10.71 -12.18 -25.85
N VAL A 362 10.81 -13.22 -26.65
CA VAL A 362 9.75 -14.24 -26.81
C VAL A 362 9.52 -14.99 -25.50
N ASN A 363 10.57 -15.33 -24.76
CA ASN A 363 10.44 -15.98 -23.46
C ASN A 363 9.72 -15.07 -22.44
N GLN A 364 10.07 -13.79 -22.40
CA GLN A 364 9.38 -12.81 -21.54
C GLN A 364 7.91 -12.67 -21.93
N TYR A 365 7.62 -12.55 -23.23
CA TYR A 365 6.24 -12.53 -23.74
C TYR A 365 5.43 -13.74 -23.25
N LEU A 366 5.95 -14.95 -23.40
CA LEU A 366 5.25 -16.16 -22.98
C LEU A 366 5.03 -16.19 -21.47
N THR A 367 6.02 -15.77 -20.69
CA THR A 367 5.94 -15.74 -19.22
C THR A 367 4.86 -14.79 -18.75
N TYR A 368 4.86 -13.55 -19.24
CA TYR A 368 3.91 -12.54 -18.78
C TYR A 368 2.49 -12.78 -19.34
N LYS A 369 2.38 -13.27 -20.57
CA LYS A 369 1.09 -13.65 -21.12
C LYS A 369 0.43 -14.78 -20.32
N GLN A 370 1.20 -15.84 -19.99
CA GLN A 370 0.67 -16.93 -19.15
C GLN A 370 0.21 -16.45 -17.77
N ARG A 371 0.95 -15.50 -17.16
CA ARG A 371 0.55 -14.91 -15.88
C ARG A 371 -0.78 -14.16 -16.02
N LYS A 372 -0.93 -13.36 -17.07
CA LYS A 372 -2.17 -12.65 -17.36
C LYS A 372 -3.34 -13.61 -17.58
N ASP A 373 -3.18 -14.60 -18.45
CA ASP A 373 -4.21 -15.59 -18.77
C ASP A 373 -4.65 -16.37 -17.53
N LYS A 374 -3.69 -16.71 -16.64
CA LYS A 374 -3.98 -17.36 -15.35
C LYS A 374 -4.76 -16.44 -14.43
N LEU A 375 -4.40 -15.17 -14.36
CA LEU A 375 -5.09 -14.18 -13.53
C LEU A 375 -6.53 -13.96 -14.01
N GLU A 376 -6.73 -13.81 -15.33
CA GLU A 376 -8.05 -13.70 -15.95
C GLU A 376 -8.93 -14.91 -15.65
N LYS A 377 -8.35 -16.11 -15.74
CA LYS A 377 -9.05 -17.36 -15.38
C LYS A 377 -9.50 -17.33 -13.90
N VAL A 378 -8.61 -16.99 -12.98
CA VAL A 378 -8.93 -16.90 -11.55
C VAL A 378 -10.07 -15.91 -11.29
N PHE A 379 -10.03 -14.72 -11.92
CA PHE A 379 -11.11 -13.75 -11.78
C PHE A 379 -12.44 -14.24 -12.35
N ASN A 380 -12.41 -14.92 -13.48
CA ASN A 380 -13.62 -15.49 -14.09
C ASN A 380 -14.19 -16.62 -13.21
N ASP A 381 -13.35 -17.51 -12.70
CA ASP A 381 -13.76 -18.58 -11.80
C ASP A 381 -14.39 -18.02 -10.50
N MET A 382 -13.82 -16.96 -9.94
CA MET A 382 -14.39 -16.28 -8.77
C MET A 382 -15.75 -15.62 -9.08
N ARG A 383 -15.93 -15.03 -10.27
CA ARG A 383 -17.21 -14.44 -10.72
C ARG A 383 -18.30 -15.49 -10.86
N VAL A 384 -17.99 -16.63 -11.47
CA VAL A 384 -18.95 -17.73 -11.65
C VAL A 384 -19.42 -18.27 -10.31
N GLN A 385 -18.50 -18.47 -9.36
CA GLN A 385 -18.85 -18.94 -8.01
C GLN A 385 -19.74 -17.95 -7.24
N SER A 386 -19.51 -16.64 -7.40
CA SER A 386 -20.35 -15.61 -6.77
C SER A 386 -21.76 -15.52 -7.37
N GLY A 387 -21.93 -15.89 -8.62
CA GLY A 387 -23.22 -15.91 -9.31
C GLY A 387 -24.09 -17.13 -8.98
N ASP A 388 -23.47 -18.26 -8.69
CA ASP A 388 -24.17 -19.52 -8.39
C ASP A 388 -24.71 -19.56 -6.94
N SER A 389 -24.00 -18.93 -5.98
CA SER A 389 -24.43 -18.89 -4.58
C SER A 389 -25.68 -18.03 -4.34
N SER A 390 -26.06 -17.17 -5.29
CA SER A 390 -27.27 -16.32 -5.17
C SER A 390 -28.52 -16.93 -5.80
N ARG A 391 -28.43 -18.09 -6.46
CA ARG A 391 -29.58 -18.75 -7.12
C ARG A 391 -30.22 -19.88 -6.31
N ASP A 392 -29.51 -20.45 -5.33
CA ASP A 392 -30.03 -21.61 -4.55
C ASP A 392 -30.89 -21.26 -3.32
N ASP A 393 -30.95 -19.97 -2.91
CA ASP A 393 -31.70 -19.60 -1.70
C ASP A 393 -33.15 -19.18 -1.92
N ASN A 394 -33.71 -19.30 -3.14
CA ASN A 394 -35.09 -18.82 -3.43
C ASN A 394 -36.11 -19.90 -3.91
N GLU A 395 -35.77 -21.18 -3.89
CA GLU A 395 -36.76 -22.22 -4.35
C GLU A 395 -37.42 -23.07 -3.26
N ASP A 396 -37.11 -22.89 -1.98
CA ASP A 396 -37.73 -23.69 -0.90
C ASP A 396 -38.66 -22.87 0.01
N GLY A 397 -39.57 -22.11 -0.53
CA GLY A 397 -40.50 -21.31 0.28
C GLY A 397 -41.90 -21.11 -0.26
N ILE A 398 -42.54 -22.09 -0.92
CA ILE A 398 -44.01 -22.13 -1.06
C ILE A 398 -44.45 -23.59 -1.33
N ARG A 399 -44.81 -24.31 -0.27
CA ARG A 399 -45.91 -25.29 -0.26
C ARG A 399 -46.50 -25.41 1.14
#